data_f8a4b883f2581848f49e1e7bd10e4d3a
#
_entry.id   f8a4b883f2581848f49e1e7bd10e4d3a
#
_cell.length_a   1.000
_cell.length_b   1.000
_cell.length_c   1.000
_cell.angle_alpha   90.00
_cell.angle_beta   90.00
_cell.angle_gamma   90.00
#
_symmetry.space_group_name_H-M   'P 1'
#
loop_
_entity.id
_entity.type
_entity.pdbx_description
1 polymer ?
#
loop_
_entity_poly.entity_id
_entity_poly.type
_entity_poly.pdbx_seq_one_letter_code
_entity_poly.pdbx_strand_id
1 'polypeptide(L)'
;MSLGRLRKVELRDIWATEAQDFTPWLAEEDNLNLLGETLGIELELKGQEVSVGPFRADILCMTLADDTNVLIENQLERTDHTHLGQLMAYAAGLHSATIVWVAAKFQEDHRAALDWLNEITQDEFQFFGLEVELWKIGDSPAAPKFNVVSKPNDWLSLIHI
;
A
#
# COMPACT_ATOMS: atom_id res chain seq x y z
N MET A 1 -25.35 22.35 18.70
CA MET A 1 -24.93 21.22 17.87
C MET A 1 -23.80 20.44 18.55
N SER A 2 -23.96 19.13 18.68
CA SER A 2 -22.91 18.26 19.21
C SER A 2 -22.04 17.75 18.07
N LEU A 3 -20.74 17.69 18.31
CA LEU A 3 -19.80 17.13 17.36
C LEU A 3 -19.32 15.77 17.87
N GLY A 4 -19.18 14.83 16.96
CA GLY A 4 -18.62 13.52 17.27
C GLY A 4 -17.11 13.58 17.42
N ARG A 5 -16.55 12.53 18.01
CA ARG A 5 -15.11 12.36 18.14
C ARG A 5 -14.68 11.10 17.42
N LEU A 6 -13.57 11.20 16.69
CA LEU A 6 -12.97 10.03 16.08
C LEU A 6 -12.31 9.18 17.15
N ARG A 7 -12.55 7.87 17.08
CA ARG A 7 -11.93 6.89 17.96
C ARG A 7 -11.21 5.86 17.10
N LYS A 8 -9.94 5.67 17.37
CA LYS A 8 -9.13 4.70 16.64
C LYS A 8 -9.51 3.28 17.06
N VAL A 9 -9.58 2.37 16.10
CA VAL A 9 -9.92 0.96 16.29
C VAL A 9 -8.68 0.13 15.98
N GLU A 10 -8.45 -0.91 16.79
CA GLU A 10 -7.34 -1.83 16.53
C GLU A 10 -7.57 -2.58 15.22
N LEU A 11 -6.56 -2.63 14.36
CA LEU A 11 -6.68 -3.30 13.06
C LEU A 11 -7.06 -4.77 13.22
N ARG A 12 -6.46 -5.44 14.20
CA ARG A 12 -6.69 -6.88 14.43
C ARG A 12 -8.09 -7.21 14.91
N ASP A 13 -8.85 -6.21 15.39
CA ASP A 13 -10.25 -6.42 15.76
C ASP A 13 -11.13 -6.63 14.52
N ILE A 14 -10.73 -6.08 13.38
CA ILE A 14 -11.47 -6.19 12.13
C ILE A 14 -10.79 -7.21 11.20
N TRP A 15 -9.46 -7.15 11.09
CA TRP A 15 -8.68 -8.04 10.23
C TRP A 15 -7.72 -8.86 11.09
N ALA A 16 -8.12 -10.09 11.40
CA ALA A 16 -7.31 -10.95 12.27
C ALA A 16 -5.98 -11.33 11.61
N THR A 17 -6.00 -11.57 10.29
CA THR A 17 -4.80 -11.94 9.52
C THR A 17 -4.70 -11.13 8.24
N GLU A 18 -3.49 -11.05 7.69
CA GLU A 18 -3.26 -10.41 6.40
C GLU A 18 -3.86 -11.25 5.27
N ALA A 19 -3.47 -12.52 5.19
CA ALA A 19 -3.78 -13.35 4.03
C ALA A 19 -5.27 -13.69 3.91
N GLN A 20 -5.96 -13.90 5.03
CA GLN A 20 -7.35 -14.35 5.02
C GLN A 20 -8.35 -13.22 5.17
N ASP A 21 -7.95 -12.07 5.72
CA ASP A 21 -8.88 -10.98 6.05
C ASP A 21 -8.53 -9.69 5.32
N PHE A 22 -7.34 -9.15 5.53
CA PHE A 22 -6.99 -7.83 5.00
C PHE A 22 -6.75 -7.85 3.49
N THR A 23 -5.92 -8.76 3.00
CA THR A 23 -5.60 -8.84 1.58
C THR A 23 -6.87 -9.07 0.73
N PRO A 24 -7.77 -10.00 1.07
CA PRO A 24 -9.02 -10.13 0.32
C PRO A 24 -9.90 -8.88 0.40
N TRP A 25 -9.95 -8.22 1.56
CA TRP A 25 -10.71 -6.99 1.70
C TRP A 25 -10.16 -5.90 0.77
N LEU A 26 -8.84 -5.71 0.78
CA LEU A 26 -8.21 -4.67 -0.04
C LEU A 26 -8.36 -4.96 -1.53
N ALA A 27 -8.39 -6.23 -1.91
CA ALA A 27 -8.53 -6.64 -3.32
C ALA A 27 -9.92 -6.41 -3.88
N GLU A 28 -10.95 -6.17 -3.06
CA GLU A 28 -12.28 -5.83 -3.53
C GLU A 28 -12.24 -4.49 -4.27
N GLU A 29 -13.04 -4.37 -5.32
CA GLU A 29 -12.99 -3.23 -6.23
C GLU A 29 -13.11 -1.87 -5.52
N ASP A 30 -14.11 -1.72 -4.64
CA ASP A 30 -14.32 -0.43 -3.94
C ASP A 30 -13.15 -0.08 -3.04
N ASN A 31 -12.56 -1.07 -2.38
CA ASN A 31 -11.46 -0.86 -1.45
C ASN A 31 -10.16 -0.61 -2.19
N LEU A 32 -9.95 -1.31 -3.29
CA LEU A 32 -8.80 -1.07 -4.16
C LEU A 32 -8.87 0.32 -4.78
N ASN A 33 -10.07 0.77 -5.15
CA ASN A 33 -10.28 2.13 -5.65
C ASN A 33 -9.96 3.18 -4.59
N LEU A 34 -10.28 2.92 -3.32
CA LEU A 34 -9.91 3.82 -2.23
C LEU A 34 -8.39 3.96 -2.12
N LEU A 35 -7.67 2.84 -2.22
CA LEU A 35 -6.21 2.86 -2.23
C LEU A 35 -5.71 3.64 -3.45
N GLY A 36 -6.27 3.36 -4.63
CA GLY A 36 -5.90 4.05 -5.87
C GLY A 36 -6.10 5.55 -5.78
N GLU A 37 -7.19 6.00 -5.20
CA GLU A 37 -7.44 7.43 -4.97
C GLU A 37 -6.36 8.05 -4.07
N THR A 38 -5.96 7.32 -3.04
CA THR A 38 -4.89 7.79 -2.14
C THR A 38 -3.56 7.92 -2.88
N LEU A 39 -3.25 6.99 -3.77
CA LEU A 39 -2.02 7.00 -4.56
C LEU A 39 -2.09 7.94 -5.77
N GLY A 40 -3.30 8.32 -6.20
CA GLY A 40 -3.49 9.08 -7.43
C GLY A 40 -3.33 8.22 -8.68
N ILE A 41 -3.62 6.93 -8.59
CA ILE A 41 -3.43 5.95 -9.67
C ILE A 41 -4.70 5.12 -9.82
N GLU A 42 -5.15 4.90 -11.06
CA GLU A 42 -6.24 3.96 -11.32
C GLU A 42 -5.66 2.55 -11.42
N LEU A 43 -6.17 1.65 -10.57
CA LEU A 43 -5.67 0.31 -10.43
C LEU A 43 -6.64 -0.71 -11.01
N GLU A 44 -6.10 -1.70 -11.73
CA GLU A 44 -6.85 -2.87 -12.17
C GLU A 44 -6.27 -4.09 -11.48
N LEU A 45 -7.13 -4.84 -10.77
CA LEU A 45 -6.71 -6.04 -10.07
C LEU A 45 -6.33 -7.14 -11.08
N LYS A 46 -5.16 -7.75 -10.88
CA LYS A 46 -4.72 -8.92 -11.65
C LYS A 46 -4.83 -10.20 -10.83
N GLY A 47 -4.61 -10.11 -9.53
CA GLY A 47 -4.76 -11.28 -8.66
C GLY A 47 -4.25 -11.05 -7.25
N GLN A 48 -4.57 -12.02 -6.40
CA GLN A 48 -4.09 -12.09 -5.03
C GLN A 48 -3.12 -13.25 -4.92
N GLU A 49 -2.11 -13.13 -4.07
CA GLU A 49 -1.13 -14.17 -3.81
C GLU A 49 -0.52 -14.68 -5.13
N VAL A 50 -0.05 -13.75 -5.97
CA VAL A 50 0.43 -14.04 -7.32
C VAL A 50 1.94 -14.20 -7.31
N SER A 51 2.42 -15.25 -7.98
CA SER A 51 3.85 -15.45 -8.18
C SER A 51 4.41 -14.41 -9.14
N VAL A 52 5.48 -13.74 -8.71
CA VAL A 52 6.24 -12.78 -9.53
C VAL A 52 7.69 -13.25 -9.50
N GLY A 53 8.09 -14.01 -10.55
CA GLY A 53 9.36 -14.70 -10.54
C GLY A 53 9.43 -15.69 -9.38
N PRO A 54 10.50 -15.67 -8.56
CA PRO A 54 10.62 -16.54 -7.40
C PRO A 54 9.84 -16.06 -6.18
N PHE A 55 9.18 -14.90 -6.27
CA PHE A 55 8.50 -14.27 -5.14
C PHE A 55 6.99 -14.31 -5.31
N ARG A 56 6.27 -14.01 -4.23
CA ARG A 56 4.82 -14.01 -4.22
C ARG A 56 4.31 -12.68 -3.68
N ALA A 57 3.63 -11.93 -4.54
CA ALA A 57 3.03 -10.66 -4.17
C ALA A 57 1.67 -10.88 -3.51
N ASP A 58 1.34 -10.14 -2.46
CA ASP A 58 0.04 -10.24 -1.83
C ASP A 58 -1.07 -9.83 -2.79
N ILE A 59 -0.89 -8.71 -3.48
CA ILE A 59 -1.82 -8.25 -4.52
C ILE A 59 -1.00 -7.75 -5.70
N LEU A 60 -1.39 -8.18 -6.90
CA LEU A 60 -0.84 -7.66 -8.14
C LEU A 60 -1.91 -6.88 -8.86
N CYS A 61 -1.59 -5.64 -9.22
CA CYS A 61 -2.43 -4.78 -10.04
C CYS A 61 -1.64 -4.27 -11.23
N MET A 62 -2.34 -3.63 -12.15
CA MET A 62 -1.74 -2.85 -13.23
C MET A 62 -2.39 -1.48 -13.24
N THR A 63 -1.64 -0.47 -13.66
CA THR A 63 -2.20 0.85 -13.89
C THR A 63 -3.01 0.83 -15.19
N LEU A 64 -4.17 1.48 -15.21
CA LEU A 64 -4.97 1.58 -16.43
C LEU A 64 -4.32 2.49 -17.46
N ALA A 65 -3.49 3.44 -17.02
CA ALA A 65 -2.90 4.43 -17.90
C ALA A 65 -1.82 3.87 -18.81
N ASP A 66 -0.92 3.01 -18.28
CA ASP A 66 0.28 2.60 -19.02
C ASP A 66 0.66 1.13 -18.82
N ASP A 67 -0.23 0.33 -18.26
CA ASP A 67 -0.02 -1.10 -18.02
C ASP A 67 1.22 -1.40 -17.15
N THR A 68 1.58 -0.49 -16.26
CA THR A 68 2.67 -0.70 -15.30
C THR A 68 2.20 -1.62 -14.18
N ASN A 69 3.03 -2.57 -13.78
CA ASN A 69 2.74 -3.43 -12.65
C ASN A 69 2.75 -2.64 -11.34
N VAL A 70 1.77 -2.92 -10.49
CA VAL A 70 1.69 -2.39 -9.14
C VAL A 70 1.65 -3.56 -8.18
N LEU A 71 2.69 -3.70 -7.36
CA LEU A 71 2.78 -4.75 -6.37
C LEU A 71 2.43 -4.18 -5.02
N ILE A 72 1.49 -4.79 -4.34
CA ILE A 72 1.04 -4.36 -3.01
C ILE A 72 1.45 -5.43 -2.01
N GLU A 73 2.19 -5.02 -1.00
CA GLU A 73 2.62 -5.87 0.11
C GLU A 73 1.95 -5.38 1.38
N ASN A 74 1.26 -6.29 2.09
CA ASN A 74 0.43 -5.97 3.25
C ASN A 74 1.05 -6.50 4.53
N GLN A 75 1.18 -5.62 5.53
CA GLN A 75 1.71 -6.00 6.83
C GLN A 75 0.93 -5.25 7.91
N LEU A 76 -0.01 -5.93 8.58
CA LEU A 76 -0.83 -5.30 9.65
C LEU A 76 -0.06 -5.19 10.96
N GLU A 77 1.23 -4.92 10.87
CA GLU A 77 2.15 -4.78 11.98
C GLU A 77 3.06 -3.59 11.71
N ARG A 78 3.99 -3.36 12.61
CA ARG A 78 5.09 -2.44 12.38
C ARG A 78 5.98 -3.00 11.27
N THR A 79 6.46 -2.13 10.40
CA THR A 79 7.38 -2.53 9.31
C THR A 79 8.62 -3.23 9.84
N ASP A 80 9.20 -4.12 9.03
CA ASP A 80 10.39 -4.86 9.38
C ASP A 80 11.34 -5.02 8.18
N HIS A 81 12.56 -5.48 8.46
CA HIS A 81 13.58 -5.66 7.42
C HIS A 81 13.26 -6.79 6.45
N THR A 82 12.52 -7.80 6.89
CA THR A 82 12.13 -8.92 6.03
C THR A 82 11.25 -8.44 4.89
N HIS A 83 10.22 -7.64 5.19
CA HIS A 83 9.35 -7.08 4.17
C HIS A 83 10.09 -6.09 3.27
N LEU A 84 10.97 -5.27 3.84
CA LEU A 84 11.79 -4.37 3.03
C LEU A 84 12.64 -5.15 2.04
N GLY A 85 13.28 -6.23 2.50
CA GLY A 85 14.09 -7.10 1.64
C GLY A 85 13.27 -7.71 0.51
N GLN A 86 12.03 -8.14 0.80
CA GLN A 86 11.14 -8.69 -0.21
C GLN A 86 10.79 -7.66 -1.28
N LEU A 87 10.48 -6.42 -0.87
CA LEU A 87 10.16 -5.35 -1.82
C LEU A 87 11.33 -5.05 -2.73
N MET A 88 12.54 -5.01 -2.18
CA MET A 88 13.75 -4.77 -2.97
C MET A 88 14.00 -5.90 -3.96
N ALA A 89 13.77 -7.14 -3.53
CA ALA A 89 13.94 -8.30 -4.40
C ALA A 89 12.91 -8.30 -5.54
N TYR A 90 11.66 -7.92 -5.27
CA TYR A 90 10.64 -7.74 -6.30
C TYR A 90 11.09 -6.71 -7.34
N ALA A 91 11.54 -5.55 -6.85
CA ALA A 91 11.98 -4.48 -7.73
C ALA A 91 13.17 -4.91 -8.59
N ALA A 92 14.12 -5.61 -8.01
CA ALA A 92 15.31 -6.09 -8.73
C ALA A 92 14.96 -7.08 -9.85
N GLY A 93 13.85 -7.83 -9.69
CA GLY A 93 13.41 -8.81 -10.68
C GLY A 93 12.53 -8.27 -11.79
N LEU A 94 12.18 -6.98 -11.74
CA LEU A 94 11.27 -6.35 -12.69
C LEU A 94 11.96 -5.22 -13.43
N HIS A 95 11.48 -4.92 -14.67
CA HIS A 95 11.99 -3.79 -15.45
C HIS A 95 11.38 -2.46 -15.05
N SER A 96 10.12 -2.48 -14.64
CA SER A 96 9.44 -1.30 -14.12
C SER A 96 8.28 -1.75 -13.24
N ALA A 97 8.06 -1.03 -12.16
CA ALA A 97 6.96 -1.33 -11.26
C ALA A 97 6.74 -0.19 -10.27
N THR A 98 5.51 -0.13 -9.79
CA THR A 98 5.17 0.63 -8.59
C THR A 98 5.05 -0.38 -7.46
N ILE A 99 5.74 -0.12 -6.37
CA ILE A 99 5.76 -0.98 -5.19
C ILE A 99 5.05 -0.24 -4.06
N VAL A 100 4.02 -0.85 -3.49
CA VAL A 100 3.23 -0.25 -2.41
C VAL A 100 3.33 -1.13 -1.18
N TRP A 101 3.81 -0.57 -0.09
CA TRP A 101 3.91 -1.25 1.20
C TRP A 101 2.88 -0.66 2.15
N VAL A 102 1.87 -1.45 2.51
CA VAL A 102 0.81 -1.03 3.43
C VAL A 102 1.07 -1.69 4.78
N ALA A 103 1.26 -0.90 5.82
CA ALA A 103 1.58 -1.39 7.16
C ALA A 103 0.72 -0.71 8.22
N ALA A 104 0.70 -1.27 9.42
CA ALA A 104 0.06 -0.64 10.56
C ALA A 104 0.86 0.56 11.06
N LYS A 105 2.19 0.45 11.03
CA LYS A 105 3.08 1.50 11.49
C LYS A 105 4.41 1.41 10.75
N PHE A 106 4.88 2.53 10.19
CA PHE A 106 6.19 2.60 9.55
C PHE A 106 7.25 3.01 10.58
N GLN A 107 8.30 2.23 10.68
CA GLN A 107 9.49 2.63 11.41
C GLN A 107 10.24 3.67 10.59
N GLU A 108 10.89 4.59 11.28
CA GLU A 108 11.54 5.73 10.61
C GLU A 108 12.65 5.27 9.65
N ASP A 109 13.41 4.24 10.01
CA ASP A 109 14.46 3.73 9.14
C ASP A 109 13.90 3.08 7.87
N HIS A 110 12.72 2.47 7.92
CA HIS A 110 12.07 1.91 6.73
C HIS A 110 11.48 3.00 5.85
N ARG A 111 10.90 4.04 6.45
CA ARG A 111 10.43 5.21 5.72
C ARG A 111 11.60 5.87 4.99
N ALA A 112 12.72 6.07 5.69
CA ALA A 112 13.92 6.64 5.10
C ALA A 112 14.48 5.78 3.99
N ALA A 113 14.39 4.44 4.12
CA ALA A 113 14.82 3.52 3.08
C ALA A 113 13.99 3.67 1.80
N LEU A 114 12.66 3.79 1.93
CA LEU A 114 11.81 4.00 0.75
C LEU A 114 12.08 5.36 0.10
N ASP A 115 12.27 6.41 0.90
CA ASP A 115 12.64 7.72 0.38
C ASP A 115 13.94 7.65 -0.42
N TRP A 116 14.94 6.94 0.12
CA TRP A 116 16.22 6.74 -0.55
C TRP A 116 16.08 5.94 -1.85
N LEU A 117 15.29 4.87 -1.83
CA LEU A 117 15.02 4.09 -3.04
C LEU A 117 14.38 4.95 -4.12
N ASN A 118 13.46 5.84 -3.75
CA ASN A 118 12.86 6.76 -4.71
C ASN A 118 13.87 7.77 -5.28
N GLU A 119 14.93 8.08 -4.52
CA GLU A 119 15.99 8.96 -5.02
C GLU A 119 16.92 8.27 -6.01
N ILE A 120 17.32 7.03 -5.70
CA ILE A 120 18.35 6.34 -6.48
C ILE A 120 17.81 5.54 -7.64
N THR A 121 16.52 5.16 -7.64
CA THR A 121 15.91 4.48 -8.77
C THR A 121 15.44 5.52 -9.79
N GLN A 122 15.45 5.11 -11.05
CA GLN A 122 14.93 5.94 -12.13
C GLN A 122 13.41 5.89 -12.16
N ASP A 123 12.79 6.53 -13.12
CA ASP A 123 11.34 6.57 -13.27
C ASP A 123 10.71 5.19 -13.44
N GLU A 124 11.51 4.17 -13.72
CA GLU A 124 11.03 2.79 -13.86
C GLU A 124 10.48 2.23 -12.54
N PHE A 125 10.94 2.74 -11.40
CA PHE A 125 10.49 2.23 -10.10
C PHE A 125 9.98 3.36 -9.23
N GLN A 126 8.85 3.11 -8.59
CA GLN A 126 8.23 4.05 -7.66
C GLN A 126 7.84 3.28 -6.41
N PHE A 127 8.18 3.83 -5.25
CA PHE A 127 7.92 3.20 -3.97
C PHE A 127 6.99 4.06 -3.13
N PHE A 128 5.92 3.44 -2.64
CA PHE A 128 4.97 4.09 -1.72
C PHE A 128 4.96 3.31 -0.41
N GLY A 129 5.00 4.04 0.69
CA GLY A 129 4.73 3.50 2.02
C GLY A 129 3.47 4.14 2.57
N LEU A 130 2.53 3.32 3.04
CA LEU A 130 1.29 3.80 3.63
C LEU A 130 1.04 3.14 4.97
N GLU A 131 0.46 3.91 5.89
CA GLU A 131 -0.10 3.36 7.11
C GLU A 131 -1.61 3.25 6.95
N VAL A 132 -2.18 2.11 7.35
CA VAL A 132 -3.63 1.92 7.36
C VAL A 132 -4.13 2.10 8.78
N GLU A 133 -5.25 2.81 8.90
CA GLU A 133 -5.92 3.08 10.17
C GLU A 133 -7.40 2.77 10.06
N LEU A 134 -8.01 2.44 11.19
CA LEU A 134 -9.46 2.28 11.29
C LEU A 134 -9.98 3.23 12.35
N TRP A 135 -11.07 3.91 12.03
CA TRP A 135 -11.69 4.91 12.88
C TRP A 135 -13.19 4.70 13.01
N LYS A 136 -13.75 5.08 14.16
CA LYS A 136 -15.20 5.11 14.39
C LYS A 136 -15.62 6.45 14.99
N ILE A 137 -16.87 6.79 14.75
CA ILE A 137 -17.58 7.84 15.46
C ILE A 137 -18.73 7.16 16.18
N GLY A 138 -18.69 7.12 17.54
CA GLY A 138 -19.72 6.42 18.31
C GLY A 138 -19.82 4.96 17.91
N ASP A 139 -21.01 4.50 17.56
CA ASP A 139 -21.29 3.11 17.17
C ASP A 139 -21.27 2.91 15.64
N SER A 140 -20.66 3.81 14.90
CA SER A 140 -20.55 3.67 13.46
C SER A 140 -19.76 2.43 13.08
N PRO A 141 -19.89 1.94 11.83
CA PRO A 141 -18.93 0.97 11.31
C PRO A 141 -17.52 1.55 11.34
N ALA A 142 -16.51 0.67 11.42
CA ALA A 142 -15.13 1.11 11.32
C ALA A 142 -14.87 1.62 9.90
N ALA A 143 -14.20 2.75 9.79
CA ALA A 143 -13.86 3.39 8.51
C ALA A 143 -12.36 3.33 8.27
N PRO A 144 -11.92 2.77 7.14
CA PRO A 144 -10.50 2.69 6.83
C PRO A 144 -9.96 4.03 6.32
N LYS A 145 -8.69 4.28 6.64
CA LYS A 145 -7.97 5.45 6.16
C LYS A 145 -6.55 5.05 5.83
N PHE A 146 -6.06 5.47 4.67
CA PHE A 146 -4.66 5.28 4.28
C PHE A 146 -3.93 6.61 4.38
N ASN A 147 -2.78 6.59 5.06
CA ASN A 147 -1.91 7.77 5.18
C ASN A 147 -0.62 7.49 4.42
N VAL A 148 -0.27 8.35 3.47
CA VAL A 148 0.98 8.21 2.71
C VAL A 148 2.13 8.71 3.59
N VAL A 149 3.09 7.84 3.88
CA VAL A 149 4.28 8.18 4.68
C VAL A 149 5.55 8.28 3.85
N SER A 150 5.59 7.64 2.68
CA SER A 150 6.67 7.77 1.70
C SER A 150 6.09 7.68 0.30
N LYS A 151 6.62 8.48 -0.60
CA LYS A 151 6.12 8.60 -1.97
C LYS A 151 7.24 8.99 -2.91
N PRO A 152 7.09 8.76 -4.24
CA PRO A 152 8.07 9.21 -5.20
C PRO A 152 8.25 10.73 -5.17
N ASN A 153 9.46 11.20 -5.47
CA ASN A 153 9.80 12.62 -5.41
C ASN A 153 8.96 13.47 -6.35
N ASP A 154 8.53 12.93 -7.48
CA ASP A 154 7.71 13.61 -8.48
C ASP A 154 6.24 13.18 -8.44
N TRP A 155 5.77 12.72 -7.28
CA TRP A 155 4.42 12.19 -7.13
C TRP A 155 3.33 13.17 -7.61
N LEU A 156 3.49 14.47 -7.33
CA LEU A 156 2.51 15.46 -7.77
C LEU A 156 2.41 15.53 -9.30
N SER A 157 3.51 15.30 -10.01
CA SER A 157 3.52 15.24 -11.46
C SER A 157 2.76 14.05 -12.00
N LEU A 158 2.73 12.95 -11.25
CA LEU A 158 2.06 11.72 -11.65
C LEU A 158 0.54 11.84 -11.58
N ILE A 159 0.02 12.67 -10.68
CA ILE A 159 -1.42 12.81 -10.47
C ILE A 159 -2.04 14.03 -11.16
N HIS A 160 -1.24 14.87 -11.78
CA HIS A 160 -1.67 16.09 -12.47
C HIS A 160 -1.62 15.95 -13.98
N ILE A 161 -1.86 14.81 -14.46
CA ILE A 161 -1.80 14.55 -15.91
C ILE A 161 -3.07 15.02 -16.59
#